data_8c0498bd927fa0462ee93cdb5a7f7070
#
_entry.id   8c0498bd927fa0462ee93cdb5a7f7070
#
_cell.length_a   1.000
_cell.length_b   1.000
_cell.length_c   1.000
_cell.angle_alpha   90.00
_cell.angle_beta   90.00
_cell.angle_gamma   90.00
#
_symmetry.space_group_name_H-M   'P 1'
#
loop_
_entity.id
_entity.type
_entity.pdbx_description
1 polymer ?
#
loop_
_entity_poly.entity_id
_entity_poly.type
_entity_poly.pdbx_seq_one_letter_code
_entity_poly.pdbx_strand_id
1 'polypeptide(L)'
;MYPRVYVCELKTPDHFYVGTTLRLPHHREREHAEGNGAKFTTKHGFKRMLFAQLVEPGTSARLEDDLTLALMYRYGWGACRGGDRTAQKESVLRQYLPECLRTLGPRDVLPLHLRPVSQFPAELGALVNRFEVFRGLEDAN
;
A
#
# COMPACT_ATOMS: atom_id res chain seq x y z
N MET A 1 7.00 3.68 21.72
CA MET A 1 7.50 4.07 20.40
C MET A 1 6.38 3.95 19.37
N TYR A 2 6.15 4.97 18.60
CA TYR A 2 5.08 4.97 17.62
C TYR A 2 5.58 4.40 16.29
N PRO A 3 4.84 3.45 15.69
CA PRO A 3 5.16 2.96 14.36
C PRO A 3 4.77 3.97 13.28
N ARG A 4 5.35 3.79 12.09
CA ARG A 4 4.95 4.54 10.90
C ARG A 4 4.43 3.58 9.86
N VAL A 5 3.27 3.93 9.29
CA VAL A 5 2.77 3.26 8.08
C VAL A 5 3.36 4.02 6.90
N TYR A 6 3.94 3.29 5.95
CA TYR A 6 4.58 3.89 4.79
C TYR A 6 4.10 3.25 3.49
N VAL A 7 4.26 3.98 2.39
CA VAL A 7 3.97 3.46 1.05
C VAL A 7 5.19 3.65 0.17
N CYS A 8 5.61 2.58 -0.48
CA CYS A 8 6.65 2.61 -1.50
C CYS A 8 6.03 2.59 -2.89
N GLU A 9 6.51 3.46 -3.76
CA GLU A 9 6.22 3.40 -5.19
C GLU A 9 7.30 2.55 -5.85
N LEU A 10 6.90 1.66 -6.75
CA LEU A 10 7.80 0.74 -7.40
C LEU A 10 8.06 1.15 -8.85
N LYS A 11 9.12 0.61 -9.45
CA LYS A 11 9.50 0.95 -10.83
C LYS A 11 8.49 0.44 -11.85
N THR A 12 7.86 -0.70 -11.59
CA THR A 12 6.72 -1.14 -12.41
C THR A 12 5.59 -0.11 -12.22
N PRO A 13 5.06 0.50 -13.30
CA PRO A 13 4.06 1.56 -13.18
C PRO A 13 2.84 1.14 -12.35
N ASP A 14 2.38 2.04 -11.49
CA ASP A 14 1.22 1.88 -10.63
C ASP A 14 1.26 0.65 -9.73
N HIS A 15 2.47 0.25 -9.32
CA HIS A 15 2.69 -0.80 -8.34
C HIS A 15 3.17 -0.21 -7.02
N PHE A 16 2.63 -0.68 -5.90
CA PHE A 16 2.87 -0.13 -4.58
C PHE A 16 3.05 -1.23 -3.53
N TYR A 17 3.85 -0.91 -2.52
CA TYR A 17 3.99 -1.73 -1.33
C TYR A 17 3.69 -0.90 -0.10
N VAL A 18 2.83 -1.41 0.78
CA VAL A 18 2.46 -0.76 2.04
C VAL A 18 3.12 -1.53 3.19
N GLY A 19 3.80 -0.82 4.06
CA GLY A 19 4.49 -1.45 5.19
C GLY A 19 4.37 -0.64 6.47
N THR A 20 4.89 -1.22 7.54
CA THR A 20 4.98 -0.58 8.84
C THR A 20 6.41 -0.71 9.35
N THR A 21 6.94 0.33 9.99
CA THR A 21 8.28 0.29 10.58
C THR A 21 8.30 1.04 11.90
N LEU A 22 9.10 0.52 12.85
CA LEU A 22 9.43 1.23 14.08
C LEU A 22 10.71 2.03 13.94
N ARG A 23 11.46 1.82 12.86
CA ARG A 23 12.70 2.54 12.56
C ARG A 23 12.40 3.88 11.90
N LEU A 24 13.42 4.73 11.81
CA LEU A 24 13.32 5.95 11.03
C LEU A 24 13.10 5.59 9.54
N PRO A 25 12.29 6.36 8.82
CA PRO A 25 11.92 6.02 7.43
C PRO A 25 13.11 5.78 6.51
N HIS A 26 14.19 6.55 6.64
CA HIS A 26 15.35 6.42 5.75
C HIS A 26 16.08 5.06 5.91
N HIS A 27 16.02 4.44 7.08
CA HIS A 27 16.58 3.09 7.28
C HIS A 27 15.81 2.06 6.46
N ARG A 28 14.48 2.12 6.53
CA ARG A 28 13.61 1.19 5.80
C ARG A 28 13.68 1.43 4.30
N GLU A 29 13.74 2.69 3.91
CA GLU A 29 13.92 3.06 2.51
C GLU A 29 15.21 2.48 1.93
N ARG A 30 16.29 2.56 2.68
CA ARG A 30 17.58 1.98 2.27
C ARG A 30 17.49 0.46 2.13
N GLU A 31 16.82 -0.23 3.06
CA GLU A 31 16.64 -1.68 2.96
C GLU A 31 15.91 -2.06 1.67
N HIS A 32 14.85 -1.33 1.32
CA HIS A 32 14.12 -1.57 0.07
C HIS A 32 15.00 -1.27 -1.15
N ALA A 33 15.74 -0.17 -1.13
CA ALA A 33 16.62 0.22 -2.23
C ALA A 33 17.74 -0.80 -2.49
N GLU A 34 18.24 -1.43 -1.42
CA GLU A 34 19.30 -2.44 -1.49
C GLU A 34 18.78 -3.84 -1.83
N GLY A 35 17.46 -4.00 -1.99
CA GLY A 35 16.87 -5.30 -2.30
C GLY A 35 16.67 -6.20 -1.07
N ASN A 36 16.85 -5.67 0.13
CA ASN A 36 16.70 -6.42 1.38
C ASN A 36 15.32 -6.22 2.03
N GLY A 37 14.42 -5.56 1.31
CA GLY A 37 13.05 -5.34 1.77
C GLY A 37 12.11 -6.46 1.38
N ALA A 38 10.83 -6.12 1.21
CA ALA A 38 9.80 -7.08 0.83
C ALA A 38 10.07 -7.68 -0.56
N LYS A 39 9.68 -8.93 -0.75
CA LYS A 39 9.86 -9.63 -2.04
C LYS A 39 9.18 -8.90 -3.18
N PHE A 40 7.99 -8.36 -2.94
CA PHE A 40 7.25 -7.62 -3.95
C PHE A 40 8.00 -6.38 -4.41
N THR A 41 8.59 -5.65 -3.46
CA THR A 41 9.43 -4.49 -3.73
C THR A 41 10.66 -4.85 -4.56
N THR A 42 11.31 -5.97 -4.21
CA THR A 42 12.47 -6.45 -4.94
C THR A 42 12.10 -6.87 -6.37
N LYS A 43 10.97 -7.57 -6.52
CA LYS A 43 10.51 -8.06 -7.82
C LYS A 43 10.19 -6.93 -8.80
N HIS A 44 9.48 -5.90 -8.33
CA HIS A 44 9.04 -4.79 -9.19
C HIS A 44 9.98 -3.60 -9.19
N GLY A 45 11.02 -3.63 -8.38
CA GLY A 45 12.02 -2.58 -8.26
C GLY A 45 11.55 -1.42 -7.38
N PHE A 46 12.36 -1.07 -6.39
CA PHE A 46 12.06 0.07 -5.53
C PHE A 46 12.34 1.37 -6.28
N LYS A 47 11.36 2.28 -6.30
CA LYS A 47 11.54 3.62 -6.86
C LYS A 47 11.76 4.65 -5.76
N ARG A 48 10.80 4.74 -4.83
CA ARG A 48 10.90 5.68 -3.70
C ARG A 48 9.84 5.39 -2.65
N MET A 49 10.09 5.90 -1.44
CA MET A 49 9.07 5.94 -0.39
C MET A 49 8.29 7.24 -0.53
N LEU A 50 6.99 7.14 -0.77
CA LEU A 50 6.15 8.32 -0.96
C LEU A 50 5.94 9.09 0.33
N PHE A 51 5.66 8.37 1.41
CA PHE A 51 5.52 8.97 2.73
C PHE A 51 5.62 7.89 3.81
N ALA A 52 5.81 8.36 5.05
CA ALA A 52 5.75 7.52 6.25
C ALA A 52 5.05 8.32 7.33
N GLN A 53 3.93 7.80 7.85
CA GLN A 53 3.07 8.49 8.79
C GLN A 53 3.08 7.82 10.15
N LEU A 54 3.33 8.59 11.22
CA LEU A 54 3.19 8.10 12.59
C LEU A 54 1.72 7.75 12.85
N VAL A 55 1.49 6.59 13.46
CA VAL A 55 0.14 6.14 13.81
C VAL A 55 0.16 5.55 15.23
N GLU A 56 -1.03 5.40 15.82
CA GLU A 56 -1.15 4.78 17.14
C GLU A 56 -0.71 3.31 17.08
N PRO A 57 0.10 2.85 18.04
CA PRO A 57 0.64 1.48 18.01
C PRO A 57 -0.41 0.39 17.87
N GLY A 58 -1.54 0.53 18.54
CA GLY A 58 -2.61 -0.47 18.50
C GLY A 58 -3.39 -0.53 17.19
N THR A 59 -3.18 0.43 16.27
CA THR A 59 -3.93 0.52 15.01
C THR A 59 -3.07 0.30 13.78
N SER A 60 -1.74 0.21 13.94
CA SER A 60 -0.81 0.18 12.78
C SER A 60 -1.05 -0.98 11.84
N ALA A 61 -1.24 -2.20 12.36
CA ALA A 61 -1.45 -3.38 11.53
C ALA A 61 -2.75 -3.27 10.73
N ARG A 62 -3.81 -2.77 11.35
CA ARG A 62 -5.09 -2.57 10.69
C ARG A 62 -5.02 -1.51 9.60
N LEU A 63 -4.37 -0.37 9.89
CA LEU A 63 -4.21 0.70 8.92
C LEU A 63 -3.37 0.27 7.73
N GLU A 64 -2.29 -0.48 7.98
CA GLU A 64 -1.47 -1.05 6.92
C GLU A 64 -2.30 -1.93 5.99
N ASP A 65 -3.10 -2.82 6.56
CA ASP A 65 -3.94 -3.74 5.80
C ASP A 65 -5.04 -3.00 5.03
N ASP A 66 -5.74 -2.08 5.69
CA ASP A 66 -6.82 -1.30 5.08
C ASP A 66 -6.30 -0.40 3.96
N LEU A 67 -5.13 0.21 4.14
CA LEU A 67 -4.52 1.03 3.09
C LEU A 67 -4.12 0.17 1.90
N THR A 68 -3.59 -1.03 2.15
CA THR A 68 -3.27 -1.97 1.07
C THR A 68 -4.52 -2.28 0.25
N LEU A 69 -5.64 -2.58 0.91
CA LEU A 69 -6.91 -2.85 0.23
C LEU A 69 -7.40 -1.63 -0.57
N ALA A 70 -7.30 -0.43 0.01
CA ALA A 70 -7.69 0.80 -0.67
C ALA A 70 -6.92 1.00 -1.97
N LEU A 71 -5.62 0.75 -1.95
CA LEU A 71 -4.77 0.85 -3.14
C LEU A 71 -5.07 -0.27 -4.14
N MET A 72 -5.39 -1.47 -3.67
CA MET A 72 -5.79 -2.59 -4.53
C MET A 72 -7.05 -2.27 -5.33
N TYR A 73 -8.03 -1.59 -4.72
CA TYR A 73 -9.21 -1.16 -5.46
C TYR A 73 -8.88 -0.13 -6.52
N ARG A 74 -7.94 0.76 -6.23
CA ARG A 74 -7.58 1.87 -7.11
C ARG A 74 -6.70 1.43 -8.28
N TYR A 75 -5.77 0.51 -8.06
CA TYR A 75 -4.74 0.16 -9.04
C TYR A 75 -4.79 -1.30 -9.49
N GLY A 76 -5.69 -2.09 -8.94
CA GLY A 76 -5.77 -3.53 -9.17
C GLY A 76 -5.11 -4.28 -8.02
N TRP A 77 -5.73 -5.40 -7.61
CA TRP A 77 -5.19 -6.14 -6.47
C TRP A 77 -3.85 -6.82 -6.78
N GLY A 78 -3.55 -7.05 -8.06
CA GLY A 78 -2.25 -7.59 -8.48
C GLY A 78 -1.11 -6.58 -8.36
N ALA A 79 -1.43 -5.28 -8.29
CA ALA A 79 -0.44 -4.20 -8.30
C ALA A 79 0.01 -3.75 -6.90
N CYS A 80 -0.59 -4.26 -5.84
CA CYS A 80 -0.32 -3.81 -4.48
C CYS A 80 -0.11 -4.99 -3.54
N ARG A 81 0.79 -4.82 -2.57
CA ARG A 81 1.02 -5.78 -1.49
C ARG A 81 1.23 -5.03 -0.20
N GLY A 82 0.94 -5.68 0.92
CA GLY A 82 1.17 -5.13 2.25
C GLY A 82 0.25 -5.76 3.29
N GLY A 83 0.44 -5.41 4.56
CA GLY A 83 -0.35 -5.97 5.65
C GLY A 83 -0.28 -7.51 5.64
N ASP A 84 -1.43 -8.14 5.74
CA ASP A 84 -1.55 -9.60 5.67
C ASP A 84 -1.59 -10.12 4.23
N ARG A 85 -1.50 -9.24 3.23
CA ARG A 85 -1.65 -9.57 1.82
C ARG A 85 -0.32 -9.43 1.10
N THR A 86 0.59 -10.38 1.39
CA THR A 86 1.98 -10.35 0.90
C THR A 86 2.33 -11.53 -0.01
N ALA A 87 1.40 -12.46 -0.25
CA ALA A 87 1.65 -13.61 -1.11
C ALA A 87 2.05 -13.15 -2.51
N GLN A 88 3.14 -13.71 -3.05
CA GLN A 88 3.69 -13.28 -4.33
C GLN A 88 2.87 -13.80 -5.51
N LYS A 89 2.43 -15.06 -5.45
CA LYS A 89 1.60 -15.65 -6.52
C LYS A 89 0.18 -15.10 -6.43
N GLU A 90 -0.33 -14.61 -7.54
CA GLU A 90 -1.68 -14.05 -7.60
C GLU A 90 -2.75 -15.09 -7.22
N SER A 91 -2.58 -16.35 -7.61
CA SER A 91 -3.51 -17.41 -7.25
C SER A 91 -3.59 -17.66 -5.75
N VAL A 92 -2.48 -17.49 -5.03
CA VAL A 92 -2.44 -17.62 -3.58
C VAL A 92 -3.03 -16.37 -2.91
N LEU A 93 -2.62 -15.19 -3.37
CA LEU A 93 -3.10 -13.92 -2.83
C LEU A 93 -4.63 -13.82 -2.91
N ARG A 94 -5.21 -14.24 -4.03
CA ARG A 94 -6.65 -14.17 -4.27
C ARG A 94 -7.46 -14.80 -3.14
N GLN A 95 -6.95 -15.85 -2.52
CA GLN A 95 -7.62 -16.57 -1.43
C GLN A 95 -7.76 -15.71 -0.17
N TYR A 96 -6.93 -14.68 0.00
CA TYR A 96 -6.92 -13.80 1.16
C TYR A 96 -7.57 -12.45 0.90
N LEU A 97 -8.22 -12.28 -0.26
CA LEU A 97 -8.88 -11.03 -0.62
C LEU A 97 -10.35 -11.06 -0.23
N PRO A 98 -10.94 -9.90 0.11
CA PRO A 98 -12.40 -9.80 0.24
C PRO A 98 -13.08 -10.21 -1.05
N GLU A 99 -14.32 -10.73 -0.95
CA GLU A 99 -15.06 -11.21 -2.12
C GLU A 99 -15.16 -10.17 -3.22
N CYS A 100 -15.38 -8.91 -2.87
CA CYS A 100 -15.52 -7.83 -3.84
C CYS A 100 -14.25 -7.59 -4.66
N LEU A 101 -13.07 -7.93 -4.14
CA LEU A 101 -11.82 -7.90 -4.90
C LEU A 101 -11.57 -9.20 -5.64
N ARG A 102 -11.95 -10.35 -5.04
CA ARG A 102 -11.72 -11.67 -5.67
C ARG A 102 -12.46 -11.82 -6.99
N THR A 103 -13.58 -11.13 -7.16
CA THR A 103 -14.37 -11.18 -8.39
C THR A 103 -13.81 -10.31 -9.50
N LEU A 104 -12.81 -9.47 -9.18
CA LEU A 104 -12.13 -8.64 -10.18
C LEU A 104 -10.85 -9.34 -10.65
N GLY A 105 -10.44 -9.04 -11.88
CA GLY A 105 -9.11 -9.44 -12.34
C GLY A 105 -8.03 -8.65 -11.61
N PRO A 106 -6.77 -9.15 -11.61
CA PRO A 106 -5.69 -8.51 -10.85
C PRO A 106 -5.30 -7.11 -11.35
N ARG A 107 -5.75 -6.73 -12.54
CA ARG A 107 -5.47 -5.40 -13.13
C ARG A 107 -6.72 -4.54 -13.24
N ASP A 108 -7.88 -5.06 -12.79
CA ASP A 108 -9.13 -4.32 -12.83
C ASP A 108 -9.17 -3.30 -11.70
N VAL A 109 -9.56 -2.07 -12.03
CA VAL A 109 -9.63 -0.98 -11.06
C VAL A 109 -11.07 -0.68 -10.69
N LEU A 110 -11.29 -0.38 -9.42
CA LEU A 110 -12.57 0.11 -8.93
C LEU A 110 -12.30 1.44 -8.24
N PRO A 111 -12.71 2.57 -8.84
CA PRO A 111 -12.45 3.88 -8.25
C PRO A 111 -12.94 3.97 -6.81
N LEU A 112 -12.13 4.60 -5.96
CA LEU A 112 -12.45 4.75 -4.54
C LEU A 112 -13.80 5.42 -4.29
N HIS A 113 -14.22 6.33 -5.18
CA HIS A 113 -15.48 7.03 -5.04
C HIS A 113 -16.71 6.12 -5.21
N LEU A 114 -16.52 4.91 -5.76
CA LEU A 114 -17.58 3.92 -5.86
C LEU A 114 -17.69 3.06 -4.61
N ARG A 115 -16.74 3.18 -3.67
CA ARG A 115 -16.81 2.51 -2.37
C ARG A 115 -17.50 3.43 -1.37
N PRO A 116 -18.27 2.86 -0.43
CA PRO A 116 -18.86 3.68 0.64
C PRO A 116 -17.75 4.26 1.52
N VAL A 117 -17.38 5.52 1.30
CA VAL A 117 -16.32 6.22 2.05
C VAL A 117 -16.64 6.26 3.54
N SER A 118 -17.93 6.23 3.89
CA SER A 118 -18.42 6.20 5.27
C SER A 118 -17.94 4.97 6.06
N GLN A 119 -17.42 3.94 5.38
CA GLN A 119 -16.88 2.75 6.04
C GLN A 119 -15.40 2.87 6.39
N PHE A 120 -14.72 3.93 5.93
CA PHE A 120 -13.32 4.13 6.25
C PHE A 120 -13.16 4.84 7.59
N PRO A 121 -12.31 4.33 8.51
CA PRO A 121 -11.91 5.10 9.69
C PRO A 121 -11.29 6.44 9.26
N ALA A 122 -11.41 7.46 10.10
CA ALA A 122 -10.84 8.78 9.80
C ALA A 122 -9.33 8.70 9.53
N GLU A 123 -8.60 7.85 10.27
CA GLU A 123 -7.16 7.66 10.09
C GLU A 123 -6.85 7.10 8.71
N LEU A 124 -7.64 6.16 8.21
CA LEU A 124 -7.44 5.61 6.87
C LEU A 124 -7.69 6.68 5.80
N GLY A 125 -8.76 7.47 5.98
CA GLY A 125 -9.05 8.58 5.07
C GLY A 125 -7.91 9.56 4.96
N ALA A 126 -7.28 9.90 6.09
CA ALA A 126 -6.11 10.78 6.11
C ALA A 126 -4.92 10.18 5.34
N LEU A 127 -4.67 8.88 5.49
CA LEU A 127 -3.58 8.21 4.77
C LEU A 127 -3.85 8.17 3.26
N VAL A 128 -5.08 7.87 2.86
CA VAL A 128 -5.48 7.85 1.44
C VAL A 128 -5.33 9.25 0.83
N ASN A 129 -5.78 10.28 1.54
CA ASN A 129 -5.63 11.67 1.08
C ASN A 129 -4.17 12.06 0.92
N ARG A 130 -3.33 11.67 1.87
CA ARG A 130 -1.90 11.95 1.81
C ARG A 130 -1.26 11.28 0.60
N PHE A 131 -1.62 10.02 0.35
CA PHE A 131 -1.17 9.29 -0.83
C PHE A 131 -1.54 10.01 -2.12
N GLU A 132 -2.81 10.44 -2.24
CA GLU A 132 -3.28 11.14 -3.44
C GLU A 132 -2.55 12.47 -3.65
N VAL A 133 -2.27 13.21 -2.58
CA VAL A 133 -1.50 14.46 -2.67
C VAL A 133 -0.08 14.20 -3.20
N PHE A 134 0.61 13.18 -2.69
CA PHE A 134 1.95 12.85 -3.16
C PHE A 134 1.95 12.43 -4.62
N ARG A 135 0.96 11.65 -5.04
CA ARG A 135 0.81 11.24 -6.45
C ARG A 135 0.51 12.44 -7.34
N GLY A 136 -0.35 13.34 -6.89
CA GLY A 136 -0.68 14.55 -7.63
C GLY A 136 0.50 15.49 -7.81
N LEU A 137 1.34 15.63 -6.79
CA LEU A 137 2.56 16.44 -6.87
C LEU A 137 3.54 15.87 -7.90
N GLU A 138 3.66 14.55 -8.00
CA GLU A 138 4.49 13.93 -9.01
C GLU A 138 3.94 14.18 -10.41
N ASP A 139 2.63 14.02 -10.58
CA ASP A 139 1.98 14.17 -11.88
C ASP A 139 2.03 15.63 -12.37
N ALA A 140 2.17 16.59 -11.45
CA ALA A 140 2.27 18.01 -11.77
C ALA A 140 3.67 18.43 -12.26
N ASN A 141 4.66 17.57 -12.08
CA ASN A 141 6.03 17.82 -12.52
C ASN A 141 6.33 17.06 -13.81
#